data_e43d9dcc13d494168e860a0f98b5be24
#
_entry.id   e43d9dcc13d494168e860a0f98b5be24
#
_cell.length_a   1.000
_cell.length_b   1.000
_cell.length_c   1.000
_cell.angle_alpha   90.00
_cell.angle_beta   90.00
_cell.angle_gamma   90.00
#
_symmetry.space_group_name_H-M   'P 1'
#
loop_
_entity.id
_entity.type
_entity.pdbx_description
1 polymer ?
#
loop_
_entity_poly.entity_id
_entity_poly.type
_entity_poly.pdbx_seq_one_letter_code
_entity_poly.pdbx_strand_id
1 'polypeptide(L)'
;MIGAVVMDQVQAPDYSFKDVLWREIRQHRTAAIGMAVALVAVLLLLLQNSLVEIQNGGGERFGNAMLGGLGGFVSTAVGASLALLLRDIKARTQDTMLGFAAGMMLAASAFSLILPGIEAAERLVSVGFIAAAVVITGMGLGVLLMLGLDKFTPHEHENEGPCGPGCERIGRVWLFFLAIALHNLPEGMAIGVSFADNDLSVGLPLTTAILFQNVPEGLAVALALRAAMLTPVMAAVVASSTGLMELLGAFLGIGIAGGLPLAYPVGLGLAAGAMIFVVSHEVIPETHRNGHQTPATLGLMGGFAAMLVLDTVLG
;
A
#
# COMPACT_ATOMS: atom_id res chain seq x y z
N MET A 1 24.57 -39.66 34.83
CA MET A 1 23.52 -38.78 35.34
C MET A 1 23.78 -37.38 34.73
N ILE A 2 23.19 -37.07 33.62
CA ILE A 2 23.23 -35.74 33.00
C ILE A 2 21.80 -35.23 33.12
N GLY A 3 21.61 -34.24 33.99
CA GLY A 3 20.30 -33.64 34.24
C GLY A 3 19.85 -32.86 32.99
N ALA A 4 18.72 -33.26 32.44
CA ALA A 4 17.99 -32.50 31.45
C ALA A 4 17.44 -31.24 32.11
N VAL A 5 17.98 -30.07 31.78
CA VAL A 5 17.37 -28.80 32.07
C VAL A 5 16.15 -28.69 31.16
N VAL A 6 14.98 -28.91 31.74
CA VAL A 6 13.69 -28.58 31.13
C VAL A 6 13.65 -27.05 31.11
N MET A 7 13.92 -26.45 29.92
CA MET A 7 13.55 -25.06 29.68
C MET A 7 12.03 -24.99 29.71
N ASP A 8 11.51 -24.48 30.79
CA ASP A 8 10.12 -24.06 30.91
C ASP A 8 9.89 -23.00 29.84
N GLN A 9 9.18 -23.40 28.79
CA GLN A 9 8.70 -22.46 27.79
C GLN A 9 7.67 -21.56 28.47
N VAL A 10 8.15 -20.43 28.98
CA VAL A 10 7.27 -19.35 29.39
C VAL A 10 6.50 -18.92 28.16
N GLN A 11 5.30 -19.43 27.97
CA GLN A 11 4.35 -18.94 26.99
C GLN A 11 4.18 -17.44 27.25
N ALA A 12 4.71 -16.61 26.34
CA ALA A 12 4.45 -15.19 26.38
C ALA A 12 2.92 -14.97 26.37
N PRO A 13 2.37 -14.18 27.29
CA PRO A 13 0.94 -13.96 27.35
C PRO A 13 0.46 -13.33 26.03
N ASP A 14 -0.55 -13.95 25.44
CA ASP A 14 -1.18 -13.53 24.17
C ASP A 14 -1.95 -12.22 24.43
N TYR A 15 -1.25 -11.08 24.32
CA TYR A 15 -1.87 -9.78 24.50
C TYR A 15 -2.65 -9.42 23.22
N SER A 16 -3.93 -9.10 23.38
CA SER A 16 -4.73 -8.51 22.32
C SER A 16 -4.11 -7.18 21.85
N PHE A 17 -4.17 -6.89 20.54
CA PHE A 17 -3.76 -5.59 19.97
C PHE A 17 -4.31 -4.39 20.77
N LYS A 18 -5.58 -4.48 21.23
CA LYS A 18 -6.19 -3.48 22.11
C LYS A 18 -5.42 -3.24 23.40
N ASP A 19 -4.94 -4.30 24.05
CA ASP A 19 -4.26 -4.20 25.35
C ASP A 19 -2.89 -3.54 25.19
N VAL A 20 -2.18 -3.83 24.10
CA VAL A 20 -0.90 -3.21 23.77
C VAL A 20 -1.11 -1.73 23.45
N LEU A 21 -2.04 -1.41 22.55
CA LEU A 21 -2.34 -0.03 22.17
C LEU A 21 -2.77 0.82 23.38
N TRP A 22 -3.67 0.32 24.24
CA TRP A 22 -4.08 1.03 25.43
C TRP A 22 -2.96 1.23 26.43
N ARG A 23 -2.01 0.30 26.51
CA ARG A 23 -0.82 0.43 27.37
C ARG A 23 0.11 1.52 26.87
N GLU A 24 0.43 1.53 25.57
CA GLU A 24 1.26 2.56 24.93
C GLU A 24 0.64 3.96 25.04
N ILE A 25 -0.67 4.08 24.79
CA ILE A 25 -1.39 5.34 24.98
C ILE A 25 -1.32 5.81 26.43
N ARG A 26 -1.40 4.90 27.42
CA ARG A 26 -1.32 5.26 28.83
C ARG A 26 0.10 5.66 29.28
N GLN A 27 1.12 5.03 28.70
CA GLN A 27 2.53 5.33 29.01
C GLN A 27 3.00 6.65 28.39
N HIS A 28 2.52 6.98 27.20
CA HIS A 28 2.91 8.17 26.41
C HIS A 28 1.73 9.08 26.11
N ARG A 29 0.91 9.41 27.11
CA ARG A 29 -0.36 10.16 26.92
C ARG A 29 -0.20 11.45 26.15
N THR A 30 0.82 12.26 26.44
CA THR A 30 1.04 13.55 25.77
C THR A 30 1.39 13.36 24.30
N ALA A 31 2.26 12.40 23.97
CA ALA A 31 2.62 12.08 22.60
C ALA A 31 1.43 11.49 21.84
N ALA A 32 0.67 10.57 22.46
CA ALA A 32 -0.52 9.97 21.86
C ALA A 32 -1.62 11.02 21.59
N ILE A 33 -1.86 11.94 22.53
CA ILE A 33 -2.81 13.04 22.32
C ILE A 33 -2.32 13.98 21.21
N GLY A 34 -1.03 14.36 21.23
CA GLY A 34 -0.44 15.21 20.19
C GLY A 34 -0.57 14.60 18.80
N MET A 35 -0.27 13.32 18.67
CA MET A 35 -0.41 12.57 17.42
C MET A 35 -1.87 12.44 16.98
N ALA A 36 -2.80 12.15 17.91
CA ALA A 36 -4.23 12.08 17.60
C ALA A 36 -4.75 13.44 17.14
N VAL A 37 -4.38 14.54 17.80
CA VAL A 37 -4.75 15.89 17.41
C VAL A 37 -4.18 16.26 16.05
N ALA A 38 -2.90 15.94 15.79
CA ALA A 38 -2.28 16.18 14.48
C ALA A 38 -2.97 15.37 13.38
N LEU A 39 -3.27 14.09 13.62
CA LEU A 39 -4.00 13.24 12.68
C LEU A 39 -5.40 13.80 12.37
N VAL A 40 -6.15 14.16 13.42
CA VAL A 40 -7.48 14.75 13.25
C VAL A 40 -7.40 16.09 12.50
N ALA A 41 -6.41 16.94 12.81
CA ALA A 41 -6.24 18.20 12.10
C ALA A 41 -5.92 17.98 10.61
N VAL A 42 -5.03 17.04 10.29
CA VAL A 42 -4.72 16.68 8.89
C VAL A 42 -5.95 16.13 8.20
N LEU A 43 -6.70 15.20 8.81
CA LEU A 43 -7.93 14.66 8.24
C LEU A 43 -9.00 15.75 8.01
N LEU A 44 -9.15 16.70 8.93
CA LEU A 44 -10.08 17.82 8.78
C LEU A 44 -9.64 18.75 7.64
N LEU A 45 -8.36 19.06 7.52
CA LEU A 45 -7.83 19.87 6.41
C LEU A 45 -8.04 19.19 5.06
N LEU A 46 -7.76 17.86 4.97
CA LEU A 46 -8.00 17.09 3.75
C LEU A 46 -9.50 17.02 3.42
N LEU A 47 -10.35 16.81 4.42
CA LEU A 47 -11.80 16.83 4.24
C LEU A 47 -12.29 18.21 3.75
N GLN A 48 -11.79 19.27 4.36
CA GLN A 48 -12.10 20.65 3.94
C GLN A 48 -11.67 20.88 2.48
N ASN A 49 -10.44 20.50 2.11
CA ASN A 49 -9.97 20.63 0.73
C ASN A 49 -10.84 19.83 -0.25
N SER A 50 -11.20 18.60 0.09
CA SER A 50 -12.07 17.76 -0.74
C SER A 50 -13.49 18.38 -0.88
N LEU A 51 -14.05 18.95 0.17
CA LEU A 51 -15.34 19.64 0.12
C LEU A 51 -15.29 20.90 -0.73
N VAL A 52 -14.24 21.70 -0.59
CA VAL A 52 -14.02 22.91 -1.41
C VAL A 52 -13.85 22.53 -2.88
N GLU A 53 -13.12 21.46 -3.17
CA GLU A 53 -12.95 20.96 -4.53
C GLU A 53 -14.28 20.52 -5.16
N ILE A 54 -15.10 19.78 -4.41
CA ILE A 54 -16.45 19.38 -4.85
C ILE A 54 -17.33 20.59 -5.13
N GLN A 55 -17.31 21.61 -4.25
CA GLN A 55 -18.07 22.83 -4.42
C GLN A 55 -17.63 23.67 -5.62
N ASN A 56 -16.33 23.62 -5.96
CA ASN A 56 -15.75 24.34 -7.09
C ASN A 56 -15.89 23.58 -8.44
N GLY A 57 -16.68 22.51 -8.48
CA GLY A 57 -16.91 21.72 -9.70
C GLY A 57 -16.01 20.48 -9.85
N GLY A 58 -15.17 20.18 -8.88
CA GLY A 58 -14.30 18.99 -8.87
C GLY A 58 -14.98 17.69 -8.41
N GLY A 59 -16.30 17.67 -8.35
CA GLY A 59 -17.07 16.49 -7.90
C GLY A 59 -16.83 15.25 -8.76
N GLU A 60 -16.57 15.42 -10.05
CA GLU A 60 -16.25 14.31 -10.94
C GLU A 60 -14.88 13.69 -10.63
N ARG A 61 -13.85 14.50 -10.40
CA ARG A 61 -12.50 14.06 -10.00
C ARG A 61 -12.54 13.28 -8.70
N PHE A 62 -13.22 13.84 -7.70
CA PHE A 62 -13.43 13.18 -6.42
C PHE A 62 -14.19 11.85 -6.59
N GLY A 63 -15.27 11.86 -7.39
CA GLY A 63 -16.06 10.67 -7.70
C GLY A 63 -15.21 9.57 -8.35
N ASN A 64 -14.40 9.92 -9.35
CA ASN A 64 -13.51 8.98 -10.05
C ASN A 64 -12.44 8.39 -9.11
N ALA A 65 -11.81 9.24 -8.28
CA ALA A 65 -10.85 8.79 -7.28
C ALA A 65 -11.49 7.80 -6.27
N MET A 66 -12.67 8.11 -5.76
CA MET A 66 -13.37 7.26 -4.81
C MET A 66 -13.88 5.97 -5.45
N LEU A 67 -14.34 6.00 -6.70
CA LEU A 67 -14.72 4.81 -7.46
C LEU A 67 -13.50 3.93 -7.75
N GLY A 68 -12.36 4.53 -8.08
CA GLY A 68 -11.09 3.82 -8.26
C GLY A 68 -10.65 3.12 -6.96
N GLY A 69 -10.64 3.83 -5.82
CA GLY A 69 -10.32 3.25 -4.52
C GLY A 69 -11.30 2.17 -4.07
N LEU A 70 -12.61 2.34 -4.36
CA LEU A 70 -13.61 1.30 -4.13
C LEU A 70 -13.36 0.09 -5.04
N GLY A 71 -12.99 0.32 -6.29
CA GLY A 71 -12.59 -0.73 -7.23
C GLY A 71 -11.40 -1.53 -6.70
N GLY A 72 -10.37 -0.84 -6.16
CA GLY A 72 -9.23 -1.45 -5.50
C GLY A 72 -9.66 -2.36 -4.35
N PHE A 73 -10.43 -1.84 -3.39
CA PHE A 73 -11.00 -2.65 -2.31
C PHE A 73 -11.75 -3.89 -2.83
N VAL A 74 -12.59 -3.72 -3.85
CA VAL A 74 -13.37 -4.83 -4.42
C VAL A 74 -12.45 -5.86 -5.08
N SER A 75 -11.42 -5.45 -5.82
CA SER A 75 -10.49 -6.38 -6.46
C SER A 75 -9.64 -7.16 -5.46
N THR A 76 -9.17 -6.51 -4.38
CA THR A 76 -8.53 -7.18 -3.24
C THR A 76 -9.47 -8.19 -2.59
N ALA A 77 -10.74 -7.82 -2.37
CA ALA A 77 -11.75 -8.72 -1.80
C ALA A 77 -12.09 -9.90 -2.73
N VAL A 78 -12.13 -9.69 -4.04
CA VAL A 78 -12.28 -10.78 -5.03
C VAL A 78 -11.11 -11.74 -4.95
N GLY A 79 -9.87 -11.22 -4.96
CA GLY A 79 -8.65 -12.01 -4.79
C GLY A 79 -8.67 -12.85 -3.51
N ALA A 80 -8.94 -12.22 -2.38
CA ALA A 80 -9.04 -12.88 -1.09
C ALA A 80 -10.13 -13.97 -1.06
N SER A 81 -11.27 -13.72 -1.72
CA SER A 81 -12.38 -14.68 -1.82
C SER A 81 -12.02 -15.91 -2.66
N LEU A 82 -11.14 -15.77 -3.67
CA LEU A 82 -10.66 -16.91 -4.45
C LEU A 82 -9.92 -17.93 -3.57
N ALA A 83 -9.32 -17.53 -2.45
CA ALA A 83 -8.73 -18.46 -1.50
C ALA A 83 -9.71 -19.44 -0.86
N LEU A 84 -11.03 -19.18 -0.91
CA LEU A 84 -12.06 -20.13 -0.48
C LEU A 84 -12.17 -21.31 -1.44
N LEU A 85 -11.94 -21.07 -2.73
CA LEU A 85 -12.05 -22.06 -3.81
C LEU A 85 -10.69 -22.72 -4.10
N LEU A 86 -9.63 -21.93 -4.12
CA LEU A 86 -8.26 -22.33 -4.48
C LEU A 86 -7.50 -22.69 -3.19
N ARG A 87 -7.55 -23.98 -2.82
CA ARG A 87 -7.00 -24.42 -1.52
C ARG A 87 -5.53 -24.78 -1.54
N ASP A 88 -5.01 -25.21 -2.69
CA ASP A 88 -3.68 -25.84 -2.82
C ASP A 88 -2.87 -25.21 -3.98
N ILE A 89 -2.69 -23.88 -3.95
CA ILE A 89 -1.80 -23.22 -4.89
C ILE A 89 -0.36 -23.46 -4.44
N LYS A 90 0.47 -23.97 -5.37
CA LYS A 90 1.90 -24.18 -5.09
C LYS A 90 2.60 -22.86 -4.77
N ALA A 91 3.49 -22.85 -3.79
CA ALA A 91 4.27 -21.65 -3.41
C ALA A 91 4.95 -21.01 -4.64
N ARG A 92 5.50 -21.81 -5.55
CA ARG A 92 6.05 -21.30 -6.81
C ARG A 92 5.08 -20.46 -7.63
N THR A 93 3.80 -20.84 -7.69
CA THR A 93 2.78 -20.08 -8.41
C THR A 93 2.45 -18.79 -7.68
N GLN A 94 2.36 -18.84 -6.34
CA GLN A 94 2.14 -17.65 -5.51
C GLN A 94 3.28 -16.64 -5.70
N ASP A 95 4.54 -17.07 -5.61
CA ASP A 95 5.71 -16.22 -5.80
C ASP A 95 5.74 -15.61 -7.22
N THR A 96 5.31 -16.37 -8.24
CA THR A 96 5.19 -15.85 -9.62
C THR A 96 4.09 -14.78 -9.72
N MET A 97 2.95 -14.98 -9.06
CA MET A 97 1.83 -14.03 -9.08
C MET A 97 2.17 -12.75 -8.31
N LEU A 98 2.83 -12.87 -7.16
CA LEU A 98 3.35 -11.70 -6.42
C LEU A 98 4.44 -10.97 -7.22
N GLY A 99 5.33 -11.70 -7.88
CA GLY A 99 6.30 -11.09 -8.80
C GLY A 99 5.60 -10.32 -9.91
N PHE A 100 4.54 -10.87 -10.51
CA PHE A 100 3.75 -10.17 -11.53
C PHE A 100 3.15 -8.86 -10.98
N ALA A 101 2.55 -8.88 -9.79
CA ALA A 101 2.04 -7.68 -9.13
C ALA A 101 3.16 -6.64 -8.92
N ALA A 102 4.32 -7.07 -8.38
CA ALA A 102 5.49 -6.20 -8.18
C ALA A 102 5.96 -5.53 -9.49
N GLY A 103 5.95 -6.28 -10.59
CA GLY A 103 6.29 -5.76 -11.90
C GLY A 103 5.32 -4.70 -12.41
N MET A 104 4.01 -4.91 -12.22
CA MET A 104 2.98 -3.93 -12.56
C MET A 104 3.14 -2.65 -11.73
N MET A 105 3.37 -2.77 -10.41
CA MET A 105 3.59 -1.63 -9.51
C MET A 105 4.82 -0.81 -9.92
N LEU A 106 5.95 -1.45 -10.24
CA LEU A 106 7.16 -0.74 -10.70
C LEU A 106 6.92 0.02 -12.00
N ALA A 107 6.28 -0.61 -12.99
CA ALA A 107 5.96 0.02 -14.26
C ALA A 107 4.96 1.17 -14.09
N ALA A 108 3.90 0.98 -13.28
CA ALA A 108 2.94 2.01 -12.94
C ALA A 108 3.60 3.22 -12.26
N SER A 109 4.53 2.98 -11.32
CA SER A 109 5.29 4.05 -10.68
C SER A 109 6.10 4.86 -11.68
N ALA A 110 6.72 4.20 -12.68
CA ALA A 110 7.53 4.86 -13.69
C ALA A 110 6.69 5.61 -14.74
N PHE A 111 5.72 4.93 -15.35
CA PHE A 111 5.00 5.41 -16.52
C PHE A 111 3.76 6.21 -16.17
N SER A 112 2.98 5.78 -15.19
CA SER A 112 1.72 6.43 -14.84
C SER A 112 1.82 7.43 -13.68
N LEU A 113 2.97 7.52 -12.98
CA LEU A 113 3.17 8.49 -11.90
C LEU A 113 4.36 9.42 -12.14
N ILE A 114 5.58 8.90 -12.35
CA ILE A 114 6.78 9.74 -12.48
C ILE A 114 6.74 10.55 -13.79
N LEU A 115 6.48 9.92 -14.94
CA LEU A 115 6.45 10.63 -16.21
C LEU A 115 5.36 11.69 -16.27
N PRO A 116 4.07 11.39 -15.97
CA PRO A 116 3.04 12.42 -15.91
C PRO A 116 3.31 13.50 -14.87
N GLY A 117 3.95 13.13 -13.74
CA GLY A 117 4.38 14.09 -12.72
C GLY A 117 5.40 15.09 -13.26
N ILE A 118 6.39 14.64 -14.05
CA ILE A 118 7.37 15.51 -14.69
C ILE A 118 6.69 16.42 -15.72
N GLU A 119 5.82 15.86 -16.57
CA GLU A 119 5.07 16.62 -17.56
C GLU A 119 4.16 17.69 -16.92
N ALA A 120 3.47 17.33 -15.83
CA ALA A 120 2.67 18.28 -15.06
C ALA A 120 3.53 19.38 -14.43
N ALA A 121 4.71 19.06 -13.92
CA ALA A 121 5.64 20.04 -13.38
C ALA A 121 6.21 20.95 -14.48
N GLU A 122 6.52 20.43 -15.67
CA GLU A 122 7.01 21.22 -16.82
C GLU A 122 6.02 22.26 -17.30
N ARG A 123 4.70 22.00 -17.17
CA ARG A 123 3.65 22.99 -17.44
C ARG A 123 3.69 24.19 -16.49
N LEU A 124 4.28 24.01 -15.29
CA LEU A 124 4.37 25.04 -14.24
C LEU A 124 5.72 25.73 -14.20
N VAL A 125 6.80 25.01 -14.53
CA VAL A 125 8.19 25.53 -14.48
C VAL A 125 8.87 25.25 -15.80
N SER A 126 9.40 26.31 -16.44
CA SER A 126 9.97 26.24 -17.79
C SER A 126 11.34 25.53 -17.88
N VAL A 127 11.85 24.96 -16.80
CA VAL A 127 13.18 24.33 -16.72
C VAL A 127 13.05 22.87 -16.33
N GLY A 128 13.33 21.96 -17.25
CA GLY A 128 13.16 20.52 -17.05
C GLY A 128 13.85 19.94 -15.83
N PHE A 129 15.04 20.44 -15.46
CA PHE A 129 15.72 20.05 -14.23
C PHE A 129 14.91 20.41 -12.97
N ILE A 130 14.25 21.56 -12.96
CA ILE A 130 13.39 21.98 -11.82
C ILE A 130 12.14 21.12 -11.78
N ALA A 131 11.54 20.80 -12.93
CA ALA A 131 10.40 19.89 -13.00
C ALA A 131 10.72 18.51 -12.42
N ALA A 132 11.84 17.92 -12.82
CA ALA A 132 12.34 16.67 -12.25
C ALA A 132 12.60 16.78 -10.73
N ALA A 133 13.17 17.88 -10.26
CA ALA A 133 13.43 18.11 -8.84
C ALA A 133 12.13 18.18 -8.02
N VAL A 134 11.04 18.73 -8.56
CA VAL A 134 9.72 18.76 -7.92
C VAL A 134 9.21 17.33 -7.70
N VAL A 135 9.25 16.48 -8.72
CA VAL A 135 8.81 15.08 -8.63
C VAL A 135 9.72 14.28 -7.69
N ILE A 136 11.04 14.44 -7.79
CA ILE A 136 12.03 13.79 -6.90
C ILE A 136 11.78 14.19 -5.44
N THR A 137 11.45 15.45 -5.18
CA THR A 137 11.08 15.90 -3.83
C THR A 137 9.83 15.16 -3.34
N GLY A 138 8.80 15.04 -4.18
CA GLY A 138 7.62 14.22 -3.90
C GLY A 138 8.00 12.78 -3.58
N MET A 139 8.84 12.15 -4.42
CA MET A 139 9.32 10.77 -4.19
C MET A 139 10.03 10.62 -2.84
N GLY A 140 10.90 11.58 -2.50
CA GLY A 140 11.57 11.61 -1.20
C GLY A 140 10.57 11.68 -0.03
N LEU A 141 9.52 12.49 -0.16
CA LEU A 141 8.44 12.56 0.84
C LEU A 141 7.68 11.24 0.94
N GLY A 142 7.41 10.56 -0.18
CA GLY A 142 6.78 9.24 -0.21
C GLY A 142 7.61 8.18 0.49
N VAL A 143 8.91 8.14 0.22
CA VAL A 143 9.85 7.25 0.92
C VAL A 143 9.89 7.56 2.42
N LEU A 144 9.96 8.83 2.81
CA LEU A 144 9.94 9.23 4.23
C LEU A 144 8.63 8.86 4.91
N LEU A 145 7.49 8.99 4.21
CA LEU A 145 6.19 8.55 4.70
C LEU A 145 6.21 7.05 5.00
N MET A 146 6.67 6.24 4.03
CA MET A 146 6.72 4.78 4.20
C MET A 146 7.70 4.35 5.27
N LEU A 147 8.91 4.92 5.31
CA LEU A 147 9.87 4.69 6.40
C LEU A 147 9.28 5.06 7.78
N GLY A 148 8.49 6.13 7.83
CA GLY A 148 7.80 6.53 9.06
C GLY A 148 6.75 5.51 9.46
N LEU A 149 5.88 5.11 8.53
CA LEU A 149 4.85 4.10 8.78
C LEU A 149 5.47 2.77 9.18
N ASP A 150 6.48 2.32 8.45
CA ASP A 150 7.25 1.10 8.72
C ASP A 150 7.86 1.11 10.13
N LYS A 151 8.54 2.17 10.51
CA LYS A 151 9.21 2.30 11.80
C LYS A 151 8.24 2.40 13.00
N PHE A 152 7.08 3.05 12.81
CA PHE A 152 6.14 3.34 13.91
C PHE A 152 4.95 2.40 13.96
N THR A 153 4.71 1.60 12.93
CA THR A 153 3.66 0.59 12.93
C THR A 153 4.25 -0.77 13.28
N PRO A 154 3.70 -1.50 14.25
CA PRO A 154 4.17 -2.84 14.57
C PRO A 154 3.81 -3.80 13.42
N HIS A 155 4.80 -4.42 12.80
CA HIS A 155 4.65 -5.41 11.73
C HIS A 155 5.79 -6.42 11.80
N GLU A 156 5.75 -7.49 11.03
CA GLU A 156 6.76 -8.53 11.00
C GLU A 156 7.30 -8.70 9.59
N HIS A 157 8.60 -8.52 9.44
CA HIS A 157 9.34 -9.01 8.29
C HIS A 157 9.85 -10.42 8.61
N GLU A 158 9.45 -11.38 7.82
CA GLU A 158 9.67 -12.79 8.15
C GLU A 158 11.15 -13.19 8.24
N ASN A 159 12.04 -12.45 7.57
CA ASN A 159 13.49 -12.66 7.66
C ASN A 159 14.17 -11.89 8.79
N GLU A 160 13.56 -10.81 9.29
CA GLU A 160 14.14 -9.93 10.31
C GLU A 160 13.42 -10.05 11.66
N GLY A 161 12.26 -10.73 11.68
CA GLY A 161 11.41 -10.87 12.85
C GLY A 161 10.55 -9.62 13.13
N PRO A 162 9.86 -9.59 14.28
CA PRO A 162 8.97 -8.50 14.65
C PRO A 162 9.73 -7.17 14.78
N CYS A 163 9.22 -6.12 14.13
CA CYS A 163 9.79 -4.77 14.16
C CYS A 163 8.74 -3.70 14.51
N GLY A 164 9.18 -2.55 14.94
CA GLY A 164 8.32 -1.46 15.42
C GLY A 164 7.92 -1.56 16.90
N PRO A 165 7.28 -0.52 17.46
CA PRO A 165 6.91 -0.47 18.87
C PRO A 165 5.86 -1.53 19.23
N GLY A 166 6.14 -2.37 20.25
CA GLY A 166 5.19 -3.34 20.77
C GLY A 166 5.07 -4.65 19.99
N CYS A 167 5.84 -4.86 18.94
CA CYS A 167 5.86 -6.08 18.11
C CYS A 167 5.94 -7.36 18.93
N GLU A 168 6.78 -7.40 19.97
CA GLU A 168 6.96 -8.56 20.84
C GLU A 168 5.67 -8.99 21.57
N ARG A 169 4.65 -8.13 21.59
CA ARG A 169 3.40 -8.29 22.33
C ARG A 169 2.18 -8.52 21.45
N ILE A 170 2.34 -8.34 20.15
CA ILE A 170 1.26 -8.50 19.17
C ILE A 170 1.41 -9.87 18.52
N GLY A 171 0.28 -10.58 18.36
CA GLY A 171 0.30 -11.87 17.69
C GLY A 171 0.74 -11.73 16.21
N ARG A 172 1.53 -12.69 15.73
CA ARG A 172 2.11 -12.70 14.37
C ARG A 172 1.10 -12.42 13.25
N VAL A 173 -0.13 -12.93 13.39
CA VAL A 173 -1.22 -12.70 12.41
C VAL A 173 -1.57 -11.22 12.26
N TRP A 174 -1.58 -10.49 13.38
CA TRP A 174 -1.89 -9.06 13.37
C TRP A 174 -0.74 -8.21 12.82
N LEU A 175 0.51 -8.62 13.08
CA LEU A 175 1.69 -7.96 12.49
C LEU A 175 1.67 -8.11 10.97
N PHE A 176 1.38 -9.32 10.48
CA PHE A 176 1.24 -9.57 9.04
C PHE A 176 0.09 -8.78 8.42
N PHE A 177 -1.07 -8.72 9.09
CA PHE A 177 -2.20 -7.89 8.63
C PHE A 177 -1.81 -6.42 8.49
N LEU A 178 -1.09 -5.86 9.47
CA LEU A 178 -0.67 -4.46 9.44
C LEU A 178 0.34 -4.19 8.32
N ALA A 179 1.28 -5.11 8.09
CA ALA A 179 2.21 -5.01 6.96
C ALA A 179 1.46 -4.86 5.63
N ILE A 180 0.53 -5.78 5.34
CA ILE A 180 -0.26 -5.75 4.11
C ILE A 180 -1.15 -4.49 4.02
N ALA A 181 -1.77 -4.07 5.13
CA ALA A 181 -2.57 -2.84 5.13
C ALA A 181 -1.73 -1.60 4.77
N LEU A 182 -0.43 -1.58 5.15
CA LEU A 182 0.50 -0.52 4.77
C LEU A 182 0.80 -0.51 3.26
N HIS A 183 0.80 -1.66 2.58
CA HIS A 183 1.00 -1.75 1.13
C HIS A 183 -0.15 -1.09 0.36
N ASN A 184 -1.39 -1.35 0.76
CA ASN A 184 -2.58 -0.89 0.06
C ASN A 184 -2.79 0.64 0.20
N LEU A 185 -2.20 1.28 1.20
CA LEU A 185 -2.33 2.73 1.39
C LEU A 185 -1.68 3.56 0.26
N PRO A 186 -0.41 3.31 -0.14
CA PRO A 186 0.21 3.98 -1.29
C PRO A 186 -0.51 3.72 -2.62
N GLU A 187 -1.06 2.54 -2.81
CA GLU A 187 -1.84 2.21 -4.01
C GLU A 187 -3.09 3.06 -4.12
N GLY A 188 -3.85 3.15 -3.03
CA GLY A 188 -4.98 4.06 -2.95
C GLY A 188 -4.58 5.53 -3.15
N MET A 189 -3.46 5.97 -2.55
CA MET A 189 -2.96 7.33 -2.75
C MET A 189 -2.61 7.59 -4.22
N ALA A 190 -2.01 6.63 -4.90
CA ALA A 190 -1.71 6.72 -6.33
C ALA A 190 -2.99 6.89 -7.17
N ILE A 191 -4.03 6.09 -6.89
CA ILE A 191 -5.36 6.25 -7.51
C ILE A 191 -5.89 7.67 -7.26
N GLY A 192 -5.90 8.11 -6.01
CA GLY A 192 -6.46 9.41 -5.64
C GLY A 192 -5.77 10.58 -6.34
N VAL A 193 -4.43 10.58 -6.34
CA VAL A 193 -3.64 11.63 -6.99
C VAL A 193 -3.84 11.61 -8.50
N SER A 194 -3.86 10.43 -9.14
CA SER A 194 -3.94 10.32 -10.60
C SER A 194 -5.21 10.94 -11.22
N PHE A 195 -6.30 11.02 -10.45
CA PHE A 195 -7.53 11.70 -10.89
C PHE A 195 -7.59 13.19 -10.53
N ALA A 196 -6.61 13.73 -9.80
CA ALA A 196 -6.69 15.10 -9.29
C ALA A 196 -6.63 16.19 -10.36
N ASP A 197 -5.97 15.95 -11.51
CA ASP A 197 -5.92 16.90 -12.62
C ASP A 197 -7.02 16.68 -13.69
N ASN A 198 -7.99 15.80 -13.41
CA ASN A 198 -9.05 15.38 -14.33
C ASN A 198 -8.52 14.77 -15.65
N ASP A 199 -7.31 14.26 -15.63
CA ASP A 199 -6.68 13.59 -16.75
C ASP A 199 -6.95 12.08 -16.67
N LEU A 200 -7.93 11.63 -17.44
CA LEU A 200 -8.31 10.23 -17.49
C LEU A 200 -7.22 9.36 -18.14
N SER A 201 -6.32 9.96 -18.96
CA SER A 201 -5.20 9.23 -19.57
C SER A 201 -4.14 8.81 -18.54
N VAL A 202 -4.10 9.45 -17.38
CA VAL A 202 -3.27 9.05 -16.24
C VAL A 202 -4.05 8.15 -15.28
N GLY A 203 -5.27 8.55 -14.91
CA GLY A 203 -6.07 7.88 -13.89
C GLY A 203 -6.54 6.48 -14.28
N LEU A 204 -6.98 6.29 -15.53
CA LEU A 204 -7.55 5.00 -15.95
C LEU A 204 -6.50 3.88 -16.09
N PRO A 205 -5.35 4.07 -16.77
CA PRO A 205 -4.32 3.03 -16.87
C PRO A 205 -3.83 2.61 -15.49
N LEU A 206 -3.49 3.57 -14.64
CA LEU A 206 -2.99 3.31 -13.29
C LEU A 206 -4.02 2.55 -12.45
N THR A 207 -5.26 3.04 -12.39
CA THR A 207 -6.31 2.37 -11.62
C THR A 207 -6.55 0.97 -12.13
N THR A 208 -6.66 0.78 -13.44
CA THR A 208 -6.86 -0.55 -14.05
C THR A 208 -5.72 -1.50 -13.67
N ALA A 209 -4.48 -1.04 -13.72
CA ALA A 209 -3.33 -1.84 -13.31
C ALA A 209 -3.41 -2.27 -11.83
N ILE A 210 -3.75 -1.33 -10.94
CA ILE A 210 -3.90 -1.61 -9.50
C ILE A 210 -5.01 -2.64 -9.29
N LEU A 211 -6.15 -2.51 -9.96
CA LEU A 211 -7.22 -3.50 -9.86
C LEU A 211 -6.77 -4.91 -10.28
N PHE A 212 -5.98 -5.02 -11.36
CA PHE A 212 -5.47 -6.32 -11.82
C PHE A 212 -4.44 -6.93 -10.86
N GLN A 213 -3.53 -6.14 -10.29
CA GLN A 213 -2.51 -6.65 -9.36
C GLN A 213 -3.09 -7.04 -8.00
N ASN A 214 -4.15 -6.38 -7.55
CA ASN A 214 -4.79 -6.64 -6.27
C ASN A 214 -5.45 -8.01 -6.19
N VAL A 215 -5.88 -8.59 -7.31
CA VAL A 215 -6.47 -9.94 -7.31
C VAL A 215 -5.44 -11.00 -6.90
N PRO A 216 -4.26 -11.15 -7.54
CA PRO A 216 -3.23 -12.08 -7.06
C PRO A 216 -2.72 -11.74 -5.67
N GLU A 217 -2.62 -10.46 -5.31
CA GLU A 217 -2.15 -10.01 -4.00
C GLU A 217 -3.13 -10.39 -2.89
N GLY A 218 -4.41 -10.04 -3.01
CA GLY A 218 -5.45 -10.43 -2.05
C GLY A 218 -5.57 -11.94 -1.87
N LEU A 219 -5.39 -12.72 -2.96
CA LEU A 219 -5.34 -14.18 -2.89
C LEU A 219 -4.12 -14.65 -2.09
N ALA A 220 -2.93 -14.11 -2.35
CA ALA A 220 -1.70 -14.49 -1.64
C ALA A 220 -1.81 -14.18 -0.14
N VAL A 221 -2.33 -13.00 0.22
CA VAL A 221 -2.59 -12.60 1.60
C VAL A 221 -3.55 -13.56 2.30
N ALA A 222 -4.68 -13.89 1.68
CA ALA A 222 -5.64 -14.82 2.27
C ALA A 222 -5.05 -16.23 2.47
N LEU A 223 -4.22 -16.70 1.53
CA LEU A 223 -3.53 -17.99 1.66
C LEU A 223 -2.49 -17.97 2.78
N ALA A 224 -1.72 -16.88 2.93
CA ALA A 224 -0.76 -16.73 4.02
C ALA A 224 -1.46 -16.68 5.40
N LEU A 225 -2.59 -15.96 5.53
CA LEU A 225 -3.40 -15.95 6.74
C LEU A 225 -3.97 -17.34 7.10
N ARG A 226 -4.32 -18.15 6.08
CA ARG A 226 -4.73 -19.55 6.29
C ARG A 226 -3.55 -20.41 6.78
N ALA A 227 -2.36 -20.21 6.23
CA ALA A 227 -1.14 -20.88 6.72
C ALA A 227 -0.83 -20.50 8.17
N ALA A 228 -1.18 -19.29 8.59
CA ALA A 228 -1.12 -18.81 9.97
C ALA A 228 -2.33 -19.29 10.85
N MET A 229 -2.99 -20.38 10.44
CA MET A 229 -4.07 -21.08 11.18
C MET A 229 -5.41 -20.33 11.30
N LEU A 230 -5.68 -19.30 10.49
CA LEU A 230 -7.02 -18.73 10.40
C LEU A 230 -7.96 -19.65 9.62
N THR A 231 -9.24 -19.65 9.99
CA THR A 231 -10.26 -20.36 9.17
C THR A 231 -10.34 -19.73 7.78
N PRO A 232 -10.68 -20.49 6.72
CA PRO A 232 -10.71 -19.95 5.35
C PRO A 232 -11.56 -18.68 5.21
N VAL A 233 -12.74 -18.65 5.85
CA VAL A 233 -13.63 -17.49 5.81
C VAL A 233 -13.02 -16.30 6.54
N MET A 234 -12.44 -16.51 7.72
CA MET A 234 -11.81 -15.43 8.48
C MET A 234 -10.59 -14.88 7.73
N ALA A 235 -9.76 -15.74 7.14
CA ALA A 235 -8.63 -15.31 6.32
C ALA A 235 -9.08 -14.46 5.12
N ALA A 236 -10.15 -14.87 4.41
CA ALA A 236 -10.71 -14.09 3.32
C ALA A 236 -11.26 -12.73 3.79
N VAL A 237 -11.98 -12.68 4.90
CA VAL A 237 -12.53 -11.43 5.45
C VAL A 237 -11.43 -10.48 5.91
N VAL A 238 -10.42 -10.99 6.63
CA VAL A 238 -9.28 -10.19 7.10
C VAL A 238 -8.47 -9.68 5.92
N ALA A 239 -8.15 -10.54 4.95
CA ALA A 239 -7.45 -10.11 3.73
C ALA A 239 -8.25 -9.07 2.95
N SER A 240 -9.56 -9.24 2.78
CA SER A 240 -10.41 -8.26 2.11
C SER A 240 -10.41 -6.90 2.83
N SER A 241 -10.33 -6.90 4.15
CA SER A 241 -10.36 -5.66 4.93
C SER A 241 -9.11 -4.78 4.76
N THR A 242 -7.98 -5.35 4.30
CA THR A 242 -6.78 -4.56 3.97
C THR A 242 -7.03 -3.61 2.80
N GLY A 243 -7.87 -4.00 1.84
CA GLY A 243 -8.27 -3.15 0.72
C GLY A 243 -9.04 -1.87 1.12
N LEU A 244 -9.58 -1.77 2.36
CA LEU A 244 -10.13 -0.51 2.86
C LEU A 244 -9.07 0.61 2.93
N MET A 245 -7.79 0.26 3.02
CA MET A 245 -6.70 1.23 2.97
C MET A 245 -6.56 1.87 1.59
N GLU A 246 -6.97 1.21 0.51
CA GLU A 246 -6.99 1.79 -0.83
C GLU A 246 -8.05 2.91 -0.93
N LEU A 247 -9.24 2.69 -0.34
CA LEU A 247 -10.27 3.72 -0.30
C LEU A 247 -9.82 4.92 0.55
N LEU A 248 -9.18 4.67 1.69
CA LEU A 248 -8.59 5.71 2.51
C LEU A 248 -7.46 6.42 1.77
N GLY A 249 -6.58 5.68 1.11
CA GLY A 249 -5.49 6.20 0.29
C GLY A 249 -6.00 7.09 -0.83
N ALA A 250 -7.05 6.66 -1.55
CA ALA A 250 -7.65 7.46 -2.62
C ALA A 250 -8.20 8.80 -2.11
N PHE A 251 -8.86 8.79 -0.95
CA PHE A 251 -9.30 10.02 -0.28
C PHE A 251 -8.13 10.92 0.10
N LEU A 252 -7.06 10.39 0.66
CA LEU A 252 -5.86 11.13 1.02
C LEU A 252 -5.15 11.68 -0.23
N GLY A 253 -5.01 10.87 -1.27
CA GLY A 253 -4.35 11.23 -2.52
C GLY A 253 -5.02 12.41 -3.22
N ILE A 254 -6.35 12.34 -3.42
CA ILE A 254 -7.11 13.44 -4.04
C ILE A 254 -7.06 14.72 -3.18
N GLY A 255 -7.10 14.57 -1.85
CA GLY A 255 -7.01 15.71 -0.93
C GLY A 255 -5.62 16.37 -0.90
N ILE A 256 -4.54 15.59 -1.04
CA ILE A 256 -3.16 16.12 -1.10
C ILE A 256 -2.94 16.87 -2.41
N ALA A 257 -3.39 16.31 -3.53
CA ALA A 257 -3.15 16.88 -4.85
C ALA A 257 -4.02 18.12 -5.17
N GLY A 258 -5.06 18.37 -4.38
CA GLY A 258 -5.95 19.54 -4.57
C GLY A 258 -5.36 20.84 -4.03
N GLY A 259 -5.72 21.95 -4.65
CA GLY A 259 -5.58 23.30 -4.10
C GLY A 259 -4.34 24.10 -4.54
N LEU A 260 -3.16 23.51 -4.69
CA LEU A 260 -1.95 24.20 -5.16
C LEU A 260 -1.46 23.61 -6.48
N PRO A 261 -1.05 24.41 -7.47
CA PRO A 261 -0.57 23.89 -8.76
C PRO A 261 0.57 22.88 -8.64
N LEU A 262 1.49 23.07 -7.70
CA LEU A 262 2.61 22.14 -7.44
C LEU A 262 2.18 20.89 -6.64
N ALA A 263 1.00 20.89 -6.03
CA ALA A 263 0.56 19.75 -5.20
C ALA A 263 0.33 18.49 -6.05
N TYR A 264 -0.17 18.64 -7.28
CA TYR A 264 -0.39 17.52 -8.19
C TYR A 264 0.90 16.79 -8.58
N PRO A 265 1.93 17.43 -9.18
CA PRO A 265 3.17 16.74 -9.53
C PRO A 265 3.96 16.25 -8.30
N VAL A 266 3.91 16.96 -7.16
CA VAL A 266 4.49 16.48 -5.90
C VAL A 266 3.74 15.25 -5.40
N GLY A 267 2.41 15.23 -5.50
CA GLY A 267 1.56 14.10 -5.10
C GLY A 267 1.80 12.85 -5.93
N LEU A 268 1.94 13.00 -7.27
CA LEU A 268 2.33 11.89 -8.16
C LEU A 268 3.72 11.34 -7.77
N GLY A 269 4.69 12.22 -7.53
CA GLY A 269 6.01 11.82 -7.03
C GLY A 269 5.92 11.09 -5.70
N LEU A 270 5.13 11.60 -4.75
CA LEU A 270 4.94 10.99 -3.42
C LEU A 270 4.37 9.58 -3.54
N ALA A 271 3.31 9.40 -4.34
CA ALA A 271 2.73 8.07 -4.57
C ALA A 271 3.74 7.12 -5.22
N ALA A 272 4.48 7.57 -6.24
CA ALA A 272 5.53 6.79 -6.90
C ALA A 272 6.64 6.37 -5.93
N GLY A 273 7.14 7.31 -5.11
CA GLY A 273 8.19 7.03 -4.12
C GLY A 273 7.73 6.03 -3.06
N ALA A 274 6.50 6.17 -2.57
CA ALA A 274 5.90 5.24 -1.62
C ALA A 274 5.75 3.83 -2.23
N MET A 275 5.21 3.71 -3.46
CA MET A 275 5.06 2.42 -4.15
C MET A 275 6.40 1.76 -4.44
N ILE A 276 7.40 2.49 -4.96
CA ILE A 276 8.74 1.94 -5.21
C ILE A 276 9.37 1.44 -3.92
N PHE A 277 9.21 2.18 -2.81
CA PHE A 277 9.70 1.75 -1.51
C PHE A 277 9.08 0.41 -1.10
N VAL A 278 7.75 0.31 -1.10
CA VAL A 278 7.01 -0.91 -0.73
C VAL A 278 7.43 -2.10 -1.61
N VAL A 279 7.46 -1.91 -2.92
CA VAL A 279 7.83 -3.00 -3.85
C VAL A 279 9.24 -3.49 -3.60
N SER A 280 10.18 -2.57 -3.41
CA SER A 280 11.60 -2.90 -3.25
C SER A 280 11.92 -3.45 -1.86
N HIS A 281 11.26 -2.94 -0.81
CA HIS A 281 11.55 -3.27 0.57
C HIS A 281 10.81 -4.53 1.02
N GLU A 282 9.61 -4.77 0.51
CA GLU A 282 8.74 -5.82 1.01
C GLU A 282 8.32 -6.83 -0.06
N VAL A 283 7.70 -6.38 -1.17
CA VAL A 283 7.09 -7.32 -2.14
C VAL A 283 8.14 -8.18 -2.84
N ILE A 284 9.21 -7.59 -3.38
CA ILE A 284 10.26 -8.35 -4.08
C ILE A 284 10.97 -9.33 -3.13
N PRO A 285 11.42 -8.94 -1.92
CA PRO A 285 12.00 -9.89 -0.97
C PRO A 285 11.06 -11.06 -0.65
N GLU A 286 9.76 -10.78 -0.44
CA GLU A 286 8.76 -11.82 -0.17
C GLU A 286 8.66 -12.83 -1.33
N THR A 287 8.66 -12.38 -2.59
CA THR A 287 8.60 -13.28 -3.76
C THR A 287 9.80 -14.21 -3.89
N HIS A 288 10.92 -13.89 -3.24
CA HIS A 288 12.17 -14.68 -3.30
C HIS A 288 12.34 -15.62 -2.11
N ARG A 289 11.51 -15.49 -1.09
CA ARG A 289 11.64 -16.20 0.18
C ARG A 289 11.60 -17.73 0.07
N ASN A 290 10.76 -18.27 -0.80
CA ASN A 290 10.57 -19.71 -0.95
C ASN A 290 11.59 -20.35 -1.91
N GLY A 291 12.62 -19.63 -2.36
CA GLY A 291 13.63 -20.13 -3.27
C GLY A 291 13.21 -20.17 -4.75
N HIS A 292 12.08 -19.51 -5.10
CA HIS A 292 11.56 -19.48 -6.46
C HIS A 292 11.90 -18.16 -7.20
N GLN A 293 13.14 -17.65 -7.04
CA GLN A 293 13.57 -16.35 -7.59
C GLN A 293 13.35 -16.24 -9.11
N THR A 294 13.72 -17.27 -9.87
CA THR A 294 13.56 -17.24 -11.34
C THR A 294 12.09 -17.15 -11.78
N PRO A 295 11.16 -17.99 -11.29
CA PRO A 295 9.73 -17.83 -11.60
C PRO A 295 9.17 -16.47 -11.16
N ALA A 296 9.53 -15.98 -9.98
CA ALA A 296 9.12 -14.68 -9.47
C ALA A 296 9.62 -13.54 -10.37
N THR A 297 10.90 -13.58 -10.78
CA THR A 297 11.48 -12.58 -11.69
C THR A 297 10.81 -12.62 -13.08
N LEU A 298 10.50 -13.80 -13.60
CA LEU A 298 9.74 -13.92 -14.85
C LEU A 298 8.32 -13.35 -14.70
N GLY A 299 7.67 -13.59 -13.56
CA GLY A 299 6.42 -12.95 -13.20
C GLY A 299 6.55 -11.43 -13.22
N LEU A 300 7.57 -10.88 -12.55
CA LEU A 300 7.84 -9.44 -12.50
C LEU A 300 8.01 -8.85 -13.90
N MET A 301 8.81 -9.47 -14.76
CA MET A 301 8.98 -9.03 -16.15
C MET A 301 7.67 -9.08 -16.94
N GLY A 302 6.85 -10.11 -16.72
CA GLY A 302 5.52 -10.23 -17.32
C GLY A 302 4.57 -9.12 -16.86
N GLY A 303 4.54 -8.82 -15.56
CA GLY A 303 3.74 -7.75 -14.98
C GLY A 303 4.17 -6.37 -15.47
N PHE A 304 5.48 -6.13 -15.53
CA PHE A 304 6.05 -4.89 -16.08
C PHE A 304 5.62 -4.68 -17.54
N ALA A 305 5.72 -5.73 -18.37
CA ALA A 305 5.30 -5.69 -19.76
C ALA A 305 3.77 -5.49 -19.91
N ALA A 306 2.97 -6.16 -19.06
CA ALA A 306 1.52 -6.00 -19.06
C ALA A 306 1.11 -4.56 -18.72
N MET A 307 1.75 -3.95 -17.72
CA MET A 307 1.50 -2.54 -17.37
C MET A 307 1.87 -1.59 -18.52
N LEU A 308 3.02 -1.81 -19.16
CA LEU A 308 3.43 -1.01 -20.33
C LEU A 308 2.39 -1.06 -21.45
N VAL A 309 1.79 -2.23 -21.69
CA VAL A 309 0.70 -2.38 -22.65
C VAL A 309 -0.55 -1.61 -22.22
N LEU A 310 -0.93 -1.74 -20.94
CA LEU A 310 -2.09 -1.00 -20.39
C LEU A 310 -1.91 0.51 -20.50
N ASP A 311 -0.75 1.01 -20.13
CA ASP A 311 -0.41 2.43 -20.22
C ASP A 311 -0.45 2.93 -21.67
N THR A 312 0.05 2.15 -22.64
CA THR A 312 0.05 2.50 -24.07
C THR A 312 -1.36 2.45 -24.69
N VAL A 313 -2.25 1.57 -24.20
CA VAL A 313 -3.58 1.36 -24.80
C VAL A 313 -4.64 2.27 -24.18
N LEU A 314 -4.53 2.58 -22.91
CA LEU A 314 -5.51 3.37 -22.14
C LEU A 314 -5.05 4.82 -21.87
N GLY A 315 -3.75 5.10 -21.94
CA GLY A 315 -3.10 6.40 -21.71
C GLY A 315 -2.84 7.20 -22.98
#